data_6c66f5042a1bd7e3026bf92c309492c0
#
_entry.id   6c66f5042a1bd7e3026bf92c309492c0
#
_cell.length_a   1.000
_cell.length_b   1.000
_cell.length_c   1.000
_cell.angle_alpha   90.00
_cell.angle_beta   90.00
_cell.angle_gamma   90.00
#
_symmetry.space_group_name_H-M   'P 1'
#
loop_
_entity.id
_entity.type
_entity.pdbx_description
1 polymer ?
#
loop_
_entity_poly.entity_id
_entity_poly.type
_entity_poly.pdbx_seq_one_letter_code
_entity_poly.pdbx_strand_id
1 'polypeptide(L)'
;MSEKLSAKQYAEQLQRSAEMAKTANEAKTRFLFNMSHDIRTPMNAIIGFSNLLEKNLQNGEKAKEYLKKIQSSSTLMMTIINQVLEMARIESGTATLRLKAEDLGVIFHEVSSVFESDIRKNNLQYSIDTNVFHKYAICDKTKLQEIYLNIVSNAVKYTPSGKSIHVTVKEIASDDKMAQYCFTCEDTGIGMSEEYLPHILSLIHI
;
A
#
# COMPACT_ATOMS: atom_id res chain seq x y z
N MET A 1 -15.66 -24.25 43.95
CA MET A 1 -14.74 -24.63 42.86
C MET A 1 -15.01 -23.83 41.58
N SER A 2 -16.25 -23.52 41.27
CA SER A 2 -16.71 -22.75 40.12
C SER A 2 -16.22 -21.27 40.09
N GLU A 3 -16.28 -20.56 41.23
CA GLU A 3 -15.85 -19.14 41.32
C GLU A 3 -14.36 -18.90 41.11
N LYS A 4 -13.50 -19.85 41.59
CA LYS A 4 -12.04 -19.73 41.36
C LYS A 4 -11.66 -19.98 39.91
N LEU A 5 -12.41 -20.81 39.17
CA LEU A 5 -12.20 -21.03 37.75
C LEU A 5 -12.57 -19.80 36.94
N SER A 6 -13.68 -19.09 37.30
CA SER A 6 -14.11 -17.86 36.65
C SER A 6 -13.14 -16.70 36.89
N ALA A 7 -12.61 -16.57 38.12
CA ALA A 7 -11.61 -15.54 38.45
C ALA A 7 -10.30 -15.72 37.67
N LYS A 8 -9.85 -16.97 37.49
CA LYS A 8 -8.65 -17.28 36.70
C LYS A 8 -8.85 -16.97 35.24
N GLN A 9 -9.99 -17.33 34.65
CA GLN A 9 -10.33 -17.01 33.27
C GLN A 9 -10.40 -15.47 33.02
N TYR A 10 -10.98 -14.75 33.98
CA TYR A 10 -11.06 -13.29 33.93
C TYR A 10 -9.68 -12.63 33.99
N ALA A 11 -8.78 -13.13 34.84
CA ALA A 11 -7.39 -12.67 34.95
C ALA A 11 -6.61 -12.92 33.67
N GLU A 12 -6.74 -14.12 33.08
CA GLU A 12 -6.11 -14.47 31.80
C GLU A 12 -6.64 -13.61 30.65
N GLN A 13 -7.94 -13.31 30.60
CA GLN A 13 -8.53 -12.45 29.61
C GLN A 13 -8.05 -11.01 29.75
N LEU A 14 -7.97 -10.50 30.97
CA LEU A 14 -7.46 -9.16 31.27
C LEU A 14 -5.98 -9.03 30.86
N GLN A 15 -5.18 -10.03 31.16
CA GLN A 15 -3.77 -10.06 30.78
C GLN A 15 -3.58 -10.08 29.27
N ARG A 16 -4.33 -10.92 28.54
CA ARG A 16 -4.33 -10.92 27.07
C ARG A 16 -4.75 -9.56 26.49
N SER A 17 -5.79 -8.94 27.04
CA SER A 17 -6.24 -7.63 26.61
C SER A 17 -5.17 -6.55 26.84
N ALA A 18 -4.49 -6.60 28.00
CA ALA A 18 -3.40 -5.68 28.31
C ALA A 18 -2.18 -5.87 27.40
N GLU A 19 -1.81 -7.12 27.09
CA GLU A 19 -0.74 -7.42 26.14
C GLU A 19 -1.09 -6.96 24.72
N MET A 20 -2.31 -7.20 24.25
CA MET A 20 -2.77 -6.71 22.96
C MET A 20 -2.75 -5.18 22.88
N ALA A 21 -3.23 -4.48 23.92
CA ALA A 21 -3.20 -3.03 24.00
C ALA A 21 -1.77 -2.46 24.00
N LYS A 22 -0.85 -3.13 24.71
CA LYS A 22 0.57 -2.77 24.74
C LYS A 22 1.21 -2.92 23.36
N THR A 23 1.01 -4.06 22.71
CA THR A 23 1.54 -4.35 21.37
C THR A 23 1.00 -3.34 20.34
N ALA A 24 -0.30 -3.02 20.38
CA ALA A 24 -0.92 -2.02 19.52
C ALA A 24 -0.31 -0.62 19.75
N ASN A 25 -0.05 -0.24 20.99
CA ASN A 25 0.55 1.06 21.32
C ASN A 25 2.02 1.15 20.89
N GLU A 26 2.78 0.07 21.03
CA GLU A 26 4.17 -0.02 20.55
C GLU A 26 4.22 0.07 19.01
N ALA A 27 3.29 -0.60 18.31
CA ALA A 27 3.13 -0.51 16.87
C ALA A 27 2.84 0.94 16.44
N LYS A 28 1.90 1.62 17.10
CA LYS A 28 1.55 3.01 16.84
C LYS A 28 2.73 3.97 17.04
N THR A 29 3.49 3.77 18.10
CA THR A 29 4.68 4.60 18.38
C THR A 29 5.75 4.42 17.30
N ARG A 30 5.99 3.18 16.87
CA ARG A 30 6.94 2.86 15.81
C ARG A 30 6.50 3.42 14.45
N PHE A 31 5.20 3.33 14.15
CA PHE A 31 4.61 3.95 12.96
C PHE A 31 4.88 5.46 12.92
N LEU A 32 4.58 6.19 14.00
CA LEU A 32 4.82 7.64 14.06
C LEU A 32 6.29 8.00 13.91
N PHE A 33 7.19 7.19 14.48
CA PHE A 33 8.63 7.38 14.33
C PHE A 33 9.08 7.21 12.88
N ASN A 34 8.64 6.13 12.21
CA ASN A 34 8.96 5.88 10.81
C ASN A 34 8.39 6.97 9.90
N MET A 35 7.14 7.39 10.13
CA MET A 35 6.52 8.48 9.37
C MET A 35 7.28 9.80 9.50
N SER A 36 7.81 10.09 10.71
CA SER A 36 8.65 11.28 10.91
C SER A 36 9.94 11.21 10.09
N HIS A 37 10.55 10.04 9.98
CA HIS A 37 11.73 9.81 9.14
C HIS A 37 11.39 9.96 7.66
N ASP A 38 10.29 9.35 7.22
CA ASP A 38 9.88 9.31 5.81
C ASP A 38 9.43 10.69 5.30
N ILE A 39 8.84 11.51 6.16
CA ILE A 39 8.55 12.93 5.86
C ILE A 39 9.83 13.76 5.82
N ARG A 40 10.79 13.51 6.71
CA ARG A 40 12.04 14.28 6.78
C ARG A 40 12.90 14.12 5.53
N THR A 41 12.94 12.93 4.94
CA THR A 41 13.75 12.63 3.75
C THR A 41 13.37 13.50 2.55
N PRO A 42 12.11 13.52 2.05
CA PRO A 42 11.71 14.40 0.96
C PRO A 42 11.78 15.88 1.33
N MET A 43 11.52 16.25 2.58
CA MET A 43 11.66 17.62 3.05
C MET A 43 13.11 18.12 2.94
N ASN A 44 14.08 17.32 3.39
CA ASN A 44 15.49 17.67 3.27
C ASN A 44 15.93 17.73 1.79
N ALA A 45 15.38 16.88 0.92
CA ALA A 45 15.63 16.93 -0.52
C ALA A 45 15.09 18.23 -1.13
N ILE A 46 13.87 18.65 -0.77
CA ILE A 46 13.29 19.93 -1.21
C ILE A 46 14.20 21.09 -0.81
N ILE A 47 14.59 21.15 0.46
CA ILE A 47 15.47 22.22 0.97
C ILE A 47 16.82 22.19 0.26
N GLY A 48 17.43 21.02 0.13
CA GLY A 48 18.74 20.87 -0.52
C GLY A 48 18.72 21.28 -2.00
N PHE A 49 17.72 20.82 -2.76
CA PHE A 49 17.59 21.19 -4.18
C PHE A 49 17.16 22.65 -4.38
N SER A 50 16.40 23.26 -3.43
CA SER A 50 16.09 24.69 -3.46
C SER A 50 17.34 25.53 -3.31
N ASN A 51 18.24 25.19 -2.37
CA ASN A 51 19.52 25.88 -2.17
C ASN A 51 20.46 25.70 -3.38
N LEU A 52 20.43 24.51 -4.03
CA LEU A 52 21.20 24.29 -5.25
C LEU A 52 20.62 25.05 -6.45
N LEU A 53 19.30 25.14 -6.55
CA LEU A 53 18.61 25.91 -7.57
C LEU A 53 18.98 27.40 -7.47
N GLU A 54 18.92 27.97 -6.27
CA GLU A 54 19.29 29.38 -6.01
C GLU A 54 20.72 29.68 -6.48
N LYS A 55 21.69 28.79 -6.20
CA LYS A 55 23.08 28.96 -6.63
C LYS A 55 23.34 28.73 -8.11
N ASN A 56 22.38 28.13 -8.83
CA ASN A 56 22.54 27.73 -10.25
C ASN A 56 21.46 28.32 -11.17
N LEU A 57 20.82 29.41 -10.81
CA LEU A 57 19.77 30.08 -11.60
C LEU A 57 20.23 30.44 -13.03
N GLN A 58 21.52 30.76 -13.19
CA GLN A 58 22.10 31.10 -14.48
C GLN A 58 22.32 29.89 -15.41
N ASN A 59 22.27 28.66 -14.86
CA ASN A 59 22.40 27.43 -15.63
C ASN A 59 21.01 26.80 -15.81
N GLY A 60 20.37 27.11 -16.94
CA GLY A 60 18.99 26.69 -17.20
C GLY A 60 18.75 25.18 -17.18
N GLU A 61 19.73 24.37 -17.56
CA GLU A 61 19.62 22.90 -17.50
C GLU A 61 19.65 22.37 -16.06
N LYS A 62 20.61 22.82 -15.26
CA LYS A 62 20.68 22.45 -13.84
C LYS A 62 19.46 22.98 -13.07
N ALA A 63 19.04 24.20 -13.36
CA ALA A 63 17.84 24.78 -12.75
C ALA A 63 16.60 23.92 -13.01
N LYS A 64 16.39 23.47 -14.25
CA LYS A 64 15.29 22.55 -14.61
C LYS A 64 15.41 21.20 -13.88
N GLU A 65 16.62 20.64 -13.79
CA GLU A 65 16.84 19.38 -13.08
C GLU A 65 16.46 19.50 -11.59
N TYR A 66 16.95 20.54 -10.91
CA TYR A 66 16.66 20.76 -9.50
C TYR A 66 15.17 21.02 -9.26
N LEU A 67 14.53 21.81 -10.12
CA LEU A 67 13.09 22.03 -10.04
C LEU A 67 12.29 20.73 -10.14
N LYS A 68 12.66 19.84 -11.09
CA LYS A 68 12.03 18.52 -11.23
C LYS A 68 12.21 17.66 -9.98
N LYS A 69 13.39 17.71 -9.34
CA LYS A 69 13.66 16.98 -8.10
C LYS A 69 12.85 17.54 -6.92
N ILE A 70 12.69 18.86 -6.83
CA ILE A 70 11.81 19.51 -5.83
C ILE A 70 10.37 19.04 -6.03
N GLN A 71 9.85 19.09 -7.27
CA GLN A 71 8.49 18.66 -7.57
C GLN A 71 8.25 17.19 -7.21
N SER A 72 9.17 16.30 -7.61
CA SER A 72 9.07 14.87 -7.26
C SER A 72 9.09 14.62 -5.75
N SER A 73 9.96 15.32 -5.02
CA SER A 73 10.03 15.20 -3.55
C SER A 73 8.78 15.77 -2.87
N SER A 74 8.21 16.85 -3.40
CA SER A 74 6.95 17.41 -2.90
C SER A 74 5.77 16.47 -3.13
N THR A 75 5.69 15.84 -4.30
CA THR A 75 4.67 14.83 -4.60
C THR A 75 4.78 13.62 -3.66
N LEU A 76 6.01 13.13 -3.43
CA LEU A 76 6.26 12.04 -2.48
C LEU A 76 5.80 12.41 -1.07
N MET A 77 6.14 13.61 -0.60
CA MET A 77 5.74 14.09 0.73
C MET A 77 4.21 14.15 0.87
N MET A 78 3.51 14.66 -0.16
CA MET A 78 2.04 14.70 -0.17
C MET A 78 1.43 13.30 -0.13
N THR A 79 2.03 12.33 -0.82
CA THR A 79 1.60 10.93 -0.77
C THR A 79 1.70 10.37 0.65
N ILE A 80 2.83 10.57 1.32
CA ILE A 80 3.03 10.11 2.71
C ILE A 80 2.02 10.76 3.67
N ILE A 81 1.82 12.08 3.56
CA ILE A 81 0.85 12.80 4.39
C ILE A 81 -0.57 12.24 4.19
N ASN A 82 -0.98 12.00 2.95
CA ASN A 82 -2.30 11.45 2.65
C ASN A 82 -2.47 10.03 3.21
N GLN A 83 -1.44 9.19 3.15
CA GLN A 83 -1.45 7.85 3.76
C GLN A 83 -1.63 7.93 5.28
N VAL A 84 -0.93 8.83 5.96
CA VAL A 84 -1.07 9.06 7.42
C VAL A 84 -2.48 9.51 7.79
N LEU A 85 -3.03 10.47 7.02
CA LEU A 85 -4.39 10.98 7.26
C LEU A 85 -5.45 9.91 7.01
N GLU A 86 -5.28 9.10 5.97
CA GLU A 86 -6.19 7.99 5.68
C GLU A 86 -6.14 6.93 6.78
N MET A 87 -4.96 6.59 7.26
CA MET A 87 -4.78 5.69 8.39
C MET A 87 -5.48 6.21 9.65
N ALA A 88 -5.33 7.50 9.96
CA ALA A 88 -6.01 8.12 11.11
C ALA A 88 -7.53 8.06 10.97
N ARG A 89 -8.08 8.19 9.75
CA ARG A 89 -9.51 8.03 9.48
C ARG A 89 -9.99 6.59 9.68
N ILE A 90 -9.20 5.61 9.26
CA ILE A 90 -9.52 4.19 9.47
C ILE A 90 -9.50 3.85 10.97
N GLU A 91 -8.47 4.26 11.70
CA GLU A 91 -8.36 4.03 13.15
C GLU A 91 -9.49 4.68 13.95
N SER A 92 -9.90 5.88 13.56
CA SER A 92 -11.02 6.59 14.22
C SER A 92 -12.42 6.07 13.83
N GLY A 93 -12.49 5.12 12.88
CA GLY A 93 -13.76 4.62 12.34
C GLY A 93 -14.54 5.66 11.51
N THR A 94 -13.89 6.74 11.08
CA THR A 94 -14.51 7.81 10.28
C THR A 94 -14.27 7.64 8.77
N ALA A 95 -13.54 6.61 8.37
CA ALA A 95 -13.38 6.28 6.96
C ALA A 95 -14.72 5.86 6.36
N THR A 96 -15.13 6.50 5.28
CA THR A 96 -16.36 6.21 4.56
C THR A 96 -16.06 5.67 3.18
N LEU A 97 -16.71 4.57 2.80
CA LEU A 97 -16.62 4.01 1.46
C LEU A 97 -17.64 4.66 0.52
N ARG A 98 -17.21 4.98 -0.69
CA ARG A 98 -18.06 5.47 -1.77
C ARG A 98 -18.50 4.30 -2.64
N LEU A 99 -19.49 3.56 -2.15
CA LEU A 99 -19.98 2.36 -2.82
C LEU A 99 -20.79 2.71 -4.07
N LYS A 100 -20.40 2.16 -5.21
CA LYS A 100 -21.08 2.26 -6.51
C LYS A 100 -21.00 0.91 -7.23
N ALA A 101 -21.90 0.70 -8.19
CA ALA A 101 -21.79 -0.42 -9.11
C ALA A 101 -20.66 -0.12 -10.10
N GLU A 102 -19.57 -0.88 -10.02
CA GLU A 102 -18.36 -0.68 -10.81
C GLU A 102 -18.02 -1.95 -11.59
N ASP A 103 -17.46 -1.79 -12.78
CA ASP A 103 -16.96 -2.90 -13.60
C ASP A 103 -15.54 -3.27 -13.12
N LEU A 104 -15.40 -4.45 -12.55
CA LEU A 104 -14.13 -4.95 -12.04
C LEU A 104 -13.05 -5.08 -13.12
N GLY A 105 -13.45 -5.46 -14.34
CA GLY A 105 -12.53 -5.58 -15.47
C GLY A 105 -11.91 -4.23 -15.85
N VAL A 106 -12.71 -3.14 -15.81
CA VAL A 106 -12.23 -1.78 -16.05
C VAL A 106 -11.24 -1.37 -14.96
N ILE A 107 -11.55 -1.65 -13.69
CA ILE A 107 -10.66 -1.33 -12.57
C ILE A 107 -9.29 -1.99 -12.73
N PHE A 108 -9.26 -3.29 -13.05
CA PHE A 108 -8.01 -4.02 -13.24
C PHE A 108 -7.22 -3.55 -14.45
N HIS A 109 -7.90 -3.24 -15.54
CA HIS A 109 -7.24 -2.71 -16.74
C HIS A 109 -6.60 -1.34 -16.49
N GLU A 110 -7.31 -0.43 -15.84
CA GLU A 110 -6.80 0.90 -15.49
C GLU A 110 -5.54 0.81 -14.63
N VAL A 111 -5.52 -0.04 -13.60
CA VAL A 111 -4.34 -0.24 -12.75
C VAL A 111 -3.16 -0.79 -13.55
N SER A 112 -3.41 -1.80 -14.40
CA SER A 112 -2.35 -2.42 -15.18
C SER A 112 -1.72 -1.45 -16.19
N SER A 113 -2.53 -0.58 -16.79
CA SER A 113 -2.04 0.42 -17.75
C SER A 113 -1.04 1.41 -17.15
N VAL A 114 -1.14 1.68 -15.83
CA VAL A 114 -0.19 2.55 -15.12
C VAL A 114 1.24 2.02 -15.19
N PHE A 115 1.40 0.69 -15.19
CA PHE A 115 2.71 0.04 -15.14
C PHE A 115 3.28 -0.35 -16.51
N GLU A 116 2.54 -0.14 -17.62
CA GLU A 116 3.01 -0.54 -18.96
C GLU A 116 4.40 -0.01 -19.31
N SER A 117 4.69 1.24 -18.95
CA SER A 117 5.99 1.86 -19.22
C SER A 117 7.13 1.16 -18.47
N ASP A 118 6.91 0.87 -17.18
CA ASP A 118 7.92 0.27 -16.33
C ASP A 118 8.11 -1.22 -16.67
N ILE A 119 7.03 -1.93 -17.01
CA ILE A 119 7.04 -3.31 -17.49
C ILE A 119 7.89 -3.41 -18.77
N ARG A 120 7.66 -2.53 -19.76
CA ARG A 120 8.44 -2.50 -21.01
C ARG A 120 9.90 -2.15 -20.75
N LYS A 121 10.16 -1.10 -19.96
CA LYS A 121 11.52 -0.63 -19.65
C LYS A 121 12.36 -1.70 -18.97
N ASN A 122 11.74 -2.46 -18.07
CA ASN A 122 12.41 -3.54 -17.32
C ASN A 122 12.30 -4.90 -18.02
N ASN A 123 11.73 -4.98 -19.24
CA ASN A 123 11.54 -6.21 -19.99
C ASN A 123 10.86 -7.32 -19.15
N LEU A 124 9.83 -6.96 -18.36
CA LEU A 124 9.09 -7.89 -17.54
C LEU A 124 8.02 -8.64 -18.35
N GLN A 125 7.84 -9.92 -18.07
CA GLN A 125 6.75 -10.70 -18.61
C GLN A 125 5.52 -10.50 -17.69
N TYR A 126 4.58 -9.68 -18.13
CA TYR A 126 3.38 -9.36 -17.36
C TYR A 126 2.14 -10.02 -17.98
N SER A 127 1.37 -10.73 -17.18
CA SER A 127 0.12 -11.34 -17.62
C SER A 127 -1.00 -11.17 -16.60
N ILE A 128 -2.23 -11.07 -17.08
CA ILE A 128 -3.44 -10.99 -16.27
C ILE A 128 -4.43 -12.04 -16.72
N ASP A 129 -4.89 -12.86 -15.79
CA ASP A 129 -5.99 -13.79 -15.99
C ASP A 129 -7.20 -13.38 -15.13
N THR A 130 -8.35 -13.26 -15.79
CA THR A 130 -9.61 -12.93 -15.12
C THR A 130 -10.61 -14.06 -15.32
N ASN A 131 -11.09 -14.63 -14.22
CA ASN A 131 -12.17 -15.62 -14.22
C ASN A 131 -13.26 -15.15 -13.25
N VAL A 132 -14.12 -14.26 -13.75
CA VAL A 132 -15.15 -13.56 -13.00
C VAL A 132 -16.48 -13.70 -13.72
N PHE A 133 -17.47 -14.28 -13.07
CA PHE A 133 -18.85 -14.39 -13.59
C PHE A 133 -19.61 -13.06 -13.45
N HIS A 134 -19.52 -12.44 -12.25
CA HIS A 134 -20.17 -11.19 -11.96
C HIS A 134 -19.20 -10.04 -12.17
N LYS A 135 -19.26 -9.40 -13.34
CA LYS A 135 -18.37 -8.29 -13.71
C LYS A 135 -18.60 -7.05 -12.87
N TYR A 136 -19.85 -6.83 -12.44
CA TYR A 136 -20.22 -5.64 -11.67
C TYR A 136 -20.33 -5.97 -10.21
N ALA A 137 -19.63 -5.17 -9.38
CA ALA A 137 -19.70 -5.27 -7.93
C ALA A 137 -20.00 -3.89 -7.32
N ILE A 138 -20.73 -3.88 -6.20
CA ILE A 138 -20.90 -2.66 -5.41
C ILE A 138 -19.64 -2.48 -4.56
N CYS A 139 -18.78 -1.56 -4.96
CA CYS A 139 -17.49 -1.32 -4.30
C CYS A 139 -17.06 0.14 -4.39
N ASP A 140 -16.03 0.49 -3.63
CA ASP A 140 -15.31 1.75 -3.79
C ASP A 140 -14.15 1.54 -4.78
N LYS A 141 -14.33 2.01 -6.03
CA LYS A 141 -13.35 1.90 -7.11
C LYS A 141 -11.98 2.45 -6.67
N THR A 142 -11.95 3.62 -6.04
CA THR A 142 -10.70 4.26 -5.64
C THR A 142 -9.93 3.42 -4.62
N LYS A 143 -10.63 2.87 -3.63
CA LYS A 143 -10.00 2.02 -2.62
C LYS A 143 -9.51 0.69 -3.19
N LEU A 144 -10.26 0.09 -4.10
CA LEU A 144 -9.78 -1.10 -4.81
C LEU A 144 -8.55 -0.79 -5.67
N GLN A 145 -8.56 0.32 -6.41
CA GLN A 145 -7.40 0.73 -7.19
C GLN A 145 -6.17 0.98 -6.30
N GLU A 146 -6.31 1.63 -5.15
CA GLU A 146 -5.23 1.84 -4.18
C GLU A 146 -4.62 0.51 -3.72
N ILE A 147 -5.44 -0.49 -3.39
CA ILE A 147 -4.97 -1.83 -2.98
C ILE A 147 -4.18 -2.49 -4.11
N TYR A 148 -4.72 -2.52 -5.33
CA TYR A 148 -4.08 -3.16 -6.47
C TYR A 148 -2.80 -2.44 -6.90
N LEU A 149 -2.80 -1.10 -6.91
CA LEU A 149 -1.63 -0.29 -7.18
C LEU A 149 -0.49 -0.61 -6.21
N ASN A 150 -0.78 -0.72 -4.92
CA ASN A 150 0.22 -1.04 -3.90
C ASN A 150 0.84 -2.43 -4.11
N ILE A 151 0.01 -3.44 -4.41
CA ILE A 151 0.49 -4.80 -4.62
C ILE A 151 1.29 -4.90 -5.92
N VAL A 152 0.74 -4.41 -7.03
CA VAL A 152 1.40 -4.51 -8.34
C VAL A 152 2.65 -3.65 -8.42
N SER A 153 2.66 -2.46 -7.80
CA SER A 153 3.86 -1.61 -7.76
C SER A 153 5.02 -2.30 -7.03
N ASN A 154 4.72 -3.02 -5.94
CA ASN A 154 5.73 -3.81 -5.25
C ASN A 154 6.26 -4.93 -6.14
N ALA A 155 5.40 -5.68 -6.82
CA ALA A 155 5.81 -6.72 -7.76
C ALA A 155 6.71 -6.15 -8.87
N VAL A 156 6.32 -5.03 -9.51
CA VAL A 156 7.14 -4.37 -10.55
C VAL A 156 8.47 -3.87 -10.01
N LYS A 157 8.50 -3.32 -8.80
CA LYS A 157 9.70 -2.78 -8.16
C LYS A 157 10.72 -3.86 -7.79
N TYR A 158 10.24 -5.01 -7.31
CA TYR A 158 11.12 -6.05 -6.74
C TYR A 158 11.34 -7.24 -7.69
N THR A 159 10.79 -7.18 -8.89
CA THR A 159 11.03 -8.18 -9.94
C THR A 159 12.15 -7.70 -10.87
N PRO A 160 13.30 -8.40 -10.92
CA PRO A 160 14.40 -8.07 -11.82
C PRO A 160 14.01 -8.15 -13.30
N SER A 161 14.76 -7.45 -14.14
CA SER A 161 14.57 -7.45 -15.59
C SER A 161 14.57 -8.87 -16.18
N GLY A 162 13.66 -9.12 -17.11
CA GLY A 162 13.48 -10.42 -17.79
C GLY A 162 12.68 -11.47 -17.01
N LYS A 163 12.21 -11.12 -15.82
CA LYS A 163 11.38 -11.99 -14.96
C LYS A 163 9.89 -11.74 -15.19
N SER A 164 9.03 -12.50 -14.48
CA SER A 164 7.59 -12.50 -14.69
C SER A 164 6.80 -12.02 -13.49
N ILE A 165 5.65 -11.41 -13.80
CA ILE A 165 4.59 -11.05 -12.87
C ILE A 165 3.29 -11.58 -13.45
N HIS A 166 2.56 -12.35 -12.66
CA HIS A 166 1.28 -12.92 -13.04
C HIS A 166 0.19 -12.45 -12.07
N VAL A 167 -0.82 -11.78 -12.60
CA VAL A 167 -1.96 -11.30 -11.83
C VAL A 167 -3.17 -12.17 -12.16
N THR A 168 -3.85 -12.65 -11.13
CA THR A 168 -5.08 -13.42 -11.30
C THR A 168 -6.20 -12.80 -10.48
N VAL A 169 -7.38 -12.69 -11.10
CA VAL A 169 -8.63 -12.32 -10.43
C VAL A 169 -9.65 -13.42 -10.64
N LYS A 170 -10.08 -14.04 -9.57
CA LYS A 170 -11.05 -15.14 -9.60
C LYS A 170 -12.23 -14.84 -8.69
N GLU A 171 -13.42 -15.16 -9.17
CA GLU A 171 -14.59 -15.28 -8.33
C GLU A 171 -14.56 -16.68 -7.71
N ILE A 172 -14.48 -16.75 -6.37
CA ILE A 172 -14.30 -18.02 -5.64
C ILE A 172 -15.58 -18.55 -5.03
N ALA A 173 -16.54 -17.66 -4.75
CA ALA A 173 -17.88 -18.01 -4.29
C ALA A 173 -18.86 -16.89 -4.65
N SER A 174 -20.11 -17.26 -4.90
CA SER A 174 -21.19 -16.30 -5.08
C SER A 174 -22.53 -16.91 -4.65
N ASP A 175 -23.43 -16.03 -4.17
CA ASP A 175 -24.83 -16.32 -3.95
C ASP A 175 -25.69 -15.20 -4.59
N ASP A 176 -27.01 -15.21 -4.37
CA ASP A 176 -27.94 -14.23 -4.96
C ASP A 176 -27.66 -12.77 -4.57
N LYS A 177 -26.82 -12.52 -3.56
CA LYS A 177 -26.58 -11.19 -2.98
C LYS A 177 -25.12 -10.79 -2.93
N MET A 178 -24.21 -11.74 -2.80
CA MET A 178 -22.79 -11.49 -2.57
C MET A 178 -21.93 -12.37 -3.46
N ALA A 179 -20.82 -11.80 -3.93
CA ALA A 179 -19.77 -12.54 -4.60
C ALA A 179 -18.44 -12.28 -3.88
N GLN A 180 -17.63 -13.32 -3.77
CA GLN A 180 -16.31 -13.26 -3.19
C GLN A 180 -15.26 -13.37 -4.29
N TYR A 181 -14.36 -12.41 -4.33
CA TYR A 181 -13.28 -12.35 -5.31
C TYR A 181 -11.93 -12.56 -4.63
N CYS A 182 -11.06 -13.30 -5.31
CA CYS A 182 -9.68 -13.46 -4.92
C CYS A 182 -8.78 -12.76 -5.94
N PHE A 183 -7.95 -11.85 -5.48
CA PHE A 183 -6.89 -11.21 -6.25
C PHE A 183 -5.55 -11.81 -5.82
N THR A 184 -4.79 -12.32 -6.80
CA THR A 184 -3.45 -12.89 -6.58
C THR A 184 -2.47 -12.17 -7.49
N CYS A 185 -1.31 -11.78 -6.95
CA CYS A 185 -0.20 -11.26 -7.71
C CYS A 185 1.04 -12.10 -7.39
N GLU A 186 1.49 -12.86 -8.35
CA GLU A 186 2.66 -13.73 -8.24
C GLU A 186 3.83 -13.11 -9.01
N ASP A 187 4.94 -12.87 -8.35
CA ASP A 187 6.16 -12.39 -8.97
C ASP A 187 7.31 -13.38 -8.80
N THR A 188 8.24 -13.38 -9.75
CA THR A 188 9.48 -14.16 -9.67
C THR A 188 10.67 -13.28 -9.25
N GLY A 189 10.41 -12.32 -8.37
CA GLY A 189 11.34 -11.34 -7.87
C GLY A 189 12.36 -11.87 -6.87
N ILE A 190 12.89 -10.96 -6.06
CA ILE A 190 13.90 -11.29 -5.04
C ILE A 190 13.33 -12.07 -3.85
N GLY A 191 11.99 -12.12 -3.73
CA GLY A 191 11.31 -12.72 -2.58
C GLY A 191 11.47 -11.93 -1.29
N MET A 192 10.98 -12.52 -0.20
CA MET A 192 11.02 -11.96 1.14
C MET A 192 11.56 -13.01 2.12
N SER A 193 12.30 -12.58 3.14
CA SER A 193 12.77 -13.49 4.18
C SER A 193 11.60 -13.99 5.03
N GLU A 194 11.70 -15.21 5.55
CA GLU A 194 10.69 -15.79 6.46
C GLU A 194 10.47 -14.92 7.71
N GLU A 195 11.51 -14.25 8.16
CA GLU A 195 11.45 -13.33 9.29
C GLU A 195 10.63 -12.07 9.00
N TYR A 196 10.60 -11.62 7.73
CA TYR A 196 9.87 -10.45 7.29
C TYR A 196 8.38 -10.73 6.99
N LEU A 197 8.03 -11.94 6.58
CA LEU A 197 6.67 -12.32 6.17
C LEU A 197 5.57 -11.97 7.20
N PRO A 198 5.74 -12.18 8.53
CA PRO A 198 4.74 -11.80 9.53
C PRO A 198 4.48 -10.30 9.60
N HIS A 199 5.38 -9.49 9.05
CA HIS A 199 5.36 -8.03 9.16
C HIS A 199 4.91 -7.32 7.88
N ILE A 200 4.74 -8.03 6.77
CA ILE A 200 4.46 -7.45 5.46
C ILE A 200 3.16 -6.61 5.41
N LEU A 201 2.16 -7.00 6.19
CA LEU A 201 0.89 -6.28 6.33
C LEU A 201 0.83 -5.43 7.61
N SER A 202 1.92 -5.38 8.36
CA SER A 202 1.94 -4.52 9.54
C SER A 202 2.28 -3.09 9.15
N LEU A 203 1.58 -2.13 9.76
CA LEU A 203 1.80 -0.68 9.58
C LEU A 203 3.23 -0.20 9.90
N ILE A 204 4.09 -1.10 10.33
CA ILE A 204 5.43 -0.81 10.83
C ILE A 204 6.48 -0.82 9.71
N HIS A 205 6.16 -1.37 8.55
CA HIS A 205 7.14 -1.67 7.49
C HIS A 205 6.75 -1.12 6.10
N ILE A 206 5.85 -0.13 6.06
CA ILE A 206 5.61 0.65 4.82
C ILE A 206 6.58 1.82 4.76
#